data_b5bcf81bc62c848c774d4fce38e8d326
#
_entry.id   b5bcf81bc62c848c774d4fce38e8d326
#
_cell.length_a   1.000
_cell.length_b   1.000
_cell.length_c   1.000
_cell.angle_alpha   90.00
_cell.angle_beta   90.00
_cell.angle_gamma   90.00
#
_symmetry.space_group_name_H-M   'P 1'
#
loop_
_entity.id
_entity.type
_entity.pdbx_description
1 polymer ?
#
loop_
_entity_poly.entity_id
_entity_poly.type
_entity_poly.pdbx_seq_one_letter_code
_entity_poly.pdbx_strand_id
1 'polypeptide(L)'
;MSVTTATRPAAPVRSAPSLWRVGLVAVVLAAAATELYTAVIRAAGVHLAIGNIGATAKDVVEIGPGACTIMVVMCVAAGLVIATALNRWAKRPAHTFSVTAYVLTALSFVPDLFAGASATSSKLTLMGAHVIAATIVIPLVTRTLKPER
;
A
#
# COMPACT_ATOMS: atom_id res chain seq x y z
N MET A 1 -12.13 -32.72 -51.48
CA MET A 1 -12.65 -31.64 -50.61
C MET A 1 -11.51 -31.17 -49.74
N SER A 2 -10.92 -30.00 -50.03
CA SER A 2 -9.82 -29.40 -49.24
C SER A 2 -10.42 -28.49 -48.18
N VAL A 3 -10.23 -28.86 -46.91
CA VAL A 3 -10.67 -28.03 -45.77
C VAL A 3 -9.64 -26.92 -45.54
N THR A 4 -9.97 -25.70 -45.89
CA THR A 4 -9.15 -24.52 -45.63
C THR A 4 -9.33 -24.17 -44.15
N THR A 5 -8.35 -24.52 -43.31
CA THR A 5 -8.32 -24.15 -41.90
C THR A 5 -7.99 -22.66 -41.81
N ALA A 6 -9.00 -21.83 -41.54
CA ALA A 6 -8.81 -20.40 -41.32
C ALA A 6 -8.01 -20.19 -40.03
N THR A 7 -6.77 -19.75 -40.13
CA THR A 7 -5.91 -19.37 -38.99
C THR A 7 -6.47 -18.09 -38.37
N ARG A 8 -7.02 -18.21 -37.16
CA ARG A 8 -7.53 -17.08 -36.39
C ARG A 8 -6.36 -16.14 -36.08
N PRO A 9 -6.45 -14.83 -36.37
CA PRO A 9 -5.40 -13.89 -36.03
C PRO A 9 -5.15 -13.91 -34.54
N ALA A 10 -3.90 -14.06 -34.11
CA ALA A 10 -3.53 -13.98 -32.71
C ALA A 10 -3.88 -12.59 -32.16
N ALA A 11 -4.64 -12.55 -31.07
CA ALA A 11 -4.98 -11.30 -30.41
C ALA A 11 -3.68 -10.58 -29.97
N PRO A 12 -3.61 -9.24 -30.08
CA PRO A 12 -2.41 -8.50 -29.73
C PRO A 12 -2.10 -8.74 -28.24
N VAL A 13 -0.89 -9.26 -27.97
CA VAL A 13 -0.37 -9.43 -26.62
C VAL A 13 -0.19 -8.04 -26.04
N ARG A 14 -1.12 -7.59 -25.20
CA ARG A 14 -0.96 -6.35 -24.42
C ARG A 14 0.23 -6.55 -23.50
N SER A 15 1.31 -5.82 -23.71
CA SER A 15 2.44 -5.77 -22.78
C SER A 15 1.92 -5.29 -21.44
N ALA A 16 2.11 -6.09 -20.38
CA ALA A 16 1.76 -5.70 -19.03
C ALA A 16 2.52 -4.40 -18.67
N PRO A 17 1.85 -3.42 -18.04
CA PRO A 17 2.52 -2.19 -17.61
C PRO A 17 3.68 -2.55 -16.69
N SER A 18 4.78 -1.83 -16.81
CA SER A 18 5.96 -2.12 -15.97
C SER A 18 5.63 -1.90 -14.50
N LEU A 19 6.07 -2.81 -13.64
CA LEU A 19 5.82 -2.79 -12.19
C LEU A 19 6.12 -1.42 -11.56
N TRP A 20 7.17 -0.77 -12.01
CA TRP A 20 7.58 0.54 -11.50
C TRP A 20 6.58 1.66 -11.87
N ARG A 21 6.00 1.66 -13.07
CA ARG A 21 4.98 2.65 -13.46
C ARG A 21 3.71 2.50 -12.64
N VAL A 22 3.29 1.27 -12.42
CA VAL A 22 2.13 1.00 -11.56
C VAL A 22 2.43 1.35 -10.11
N GLY A 23 3.65 1.08 -9.64
CA GLY A 23 4.10 1.49 -8.33
C GLY A 23 4.04 3.01 -8.14
N LEU A 24 4.49 3.79 -9.12
CA LEU A 24 4.39 5.26 -9.08
C LEU A 24 2.93 5.74 -9.01
N VAL A 25 2.06 5.17 -9.84
CA VAL A 25 0.62 5.49 -9.80
C VAL A 25 0.03 5.12 -8.44
N ALA A 26 0.39 3.96 -7.90
CA ALA A 26 -0.06 3.51 -6.59
C ALA A 26 0.37 4.46 -5.47
N VAL A 27 1.64 4.95 -5.50
CA VAL A 27 2.14 5.97 -4.55
C VAL A 27 1.30 7.23 -4.62
N VAL A 28 1.09 7.78 -5.82
CA VAL A 28 0.35 9.05 -5.98
C VAL A 28 -1.09 8.90 -5.48
N LEU A 29 -1.77 7.83 -5.87
CA LEU A 29 -3.16 7.60 -5.46
C LEU A 29 -3.27 7.34 -3.95
N ALA A 30 -2.42 6.51 -3.39
CA ALA A 30 -2.45 6.20 -1.97
C ALA A 30 -2.06 7.42 -1.12
N ALA A 31 -1.04 8.19 -1.51
CA ALA A 31 -0.64 9.41 -0.82
C ALA A 31 -1.76 10.46 -0.86
N ALA A 32 -2.34 10.72 -2.02
CA ALA A 32 -3.46 11.66 -2.15
C ALA A 32 -4.67 11.24 -1.30
N ALA A 33 -5.03 9.94 -1.32
CA ALA A 33 -6.16 9.44 -0.54
C ALA A 33 -5.92 9.51 0.97
N THR A 34 -4.73 9.16 1.45
CA THR A 34 -4.39 9.21 2.88
C THR A 34 -4.24 10.66 3.39
N GLU A 35 -3.67 11.57 2.59
CA GLU A 35 -3.60 12.99 2.96
C GLU A 35 -4.99 13.63 2.99
N LEU A 36 -5.84 13.34 1.99
CA LEU A 36 -7.22 13.83 2.00
C LEU A 36 -7.98 13.32 3.23
N TYR A 37 -7.87 12.03 3.52
CA TYR A 37 -8.47 11.42 4.70
C TYR A 37 -8.02 12.12 5.99
N THR A 38 -6.70 12.26 6.20
CA THR A 38 -6.18 12.91 7.39
C THR A 38 -6.47 14.41 7.45
N ALA A 39 -6.56 15.09 6.30
CA ALA A 39 -6.99 16.49 6.22
C ALA A 39 -8.45 16.66 6.69
N VAL A 40 -9.36 15.78 6.26
CA VAL A 40 -10.76 15.77 6.71
C VAL A 40 -10.86 15.54 8.22
N ILE A 41 -10.09 14.58 8.74
CA ILE A 41 -10.07 14.29 10.18
C ILE A 41 -9.54 15.49 10.99
N ARG A 42 -8.49 16.17 10.52
CA ARG A 42 -8.00 17.42 11.14
C ARG A 42 -9.05 18.55 11.07
N ALA A 43 -9.72 18.70 9.92
CA ALA A 43 -10.78 19.69 9.77
C ALA A 43 -11.97 19.42 10.70
N ALA A 44 -12.20 18.17 11.09
CA ALA A 44 -13.17 17.78 12.12
C ALA A 44 -12.68 18.05 13.56
N GLY A 45 -11.51 18.70 13.74
CA GLY A 45 -10.98 19.09 15.06
C GLY A 45 -10.13 18.01 15.76
N VAL A 46 -9.77 16.94 15.08
CA VAL A 46 -8.90 15.90 15.65
C VAL A 46 -7.43 16.29 15.52
N HIS A 47 -6.76 16.50 16.64
CA HIS A 47 -5.31 16.70 16.69
C HIS A 47 -4.59 15.36 16.52
N LEU A 48 -3.89 15.20 15.40
CA LEU A 48 -3.15 13.98 15.11
C LEU A 48 -1.75 14.06 15.70
N ALA A 49 -1.50 13.26 16.71
CA ALA A 49 -0.20 13.16 17.36
C ALA A 49 0.06 11.72 17.78
N ILE A 50 1.30 11.26 17.67
CA ILE A 50 1.70 9.91 18.02
C ILE A 50 2.99 9.89 18.82
N GLY A 51 3.03 9.01 19.81
CA GLY A 51 4.25 8.68 20.55
C GLY A 51 4.75 7.28 20.19
N ASN A 52 6.02 7.03 20.39
CA ASN A 52 6.59 5.69 20.28
C ASN A 52 6.02 4.75 21.34
N ILE A 53 6.27 3.46 21.18
CA ILE A 53 5.88 2.44 22.21
C ILE A 53 6.54 2.82 23.53
N GLY A 54 5.71 2.98 24.56
CA GLY A 54 6.16 3.41 25.89
C GLY A 54 6.46 4.92 26.03
N ALA A 55 6.16 5.73 25.02
CA ALA A 55 6.34 7.18 25.10
C ALA A 55 5.49 7.81 26.20
N THR A 56 6.04 8.82 26.83
CA THR A 56 5.34 9.71 27.78
C THR A 56 4.71 10.89 27.01
N ALA A 57 3.88 11.69 27.68
CA ALA A 57 3.23 12.85 27.07
C ALA A 57 4.22 13.88 26.47
N LYS A 58 5.47 13.90 26.95
CA LYS A 58 6.52 14.78 26.44
C LYS A 58 7.15 14.33 25.13
N ASP A 59 6.99 13.04 24.80
CA ASP A 59 7.61 12.39 23.64
C ASP A 59 6.63 12.24 22.47
N VAL A 60 5.46 12.84 22.57
CA VAL A 60 4.43 12.79 21.52
C VAL A 60 4.76 13.82 20.44
N VAL A 61 4.82 13.36 19.20
CA VAL A 61 5.11 14.18 18.02
C VAL A 61 3.84 14.42 17.24
N GLU A 62 3.60 15.68 16.86
CA GLU A 62 2.46 16.03 16.01
C GLU A 62 2.67 15.55 14.58
N ILE A 63 1.64 14.93 14.02
CA ILE A 63 1.64 14.46 12.64
C ILE A 63 1.13 15.60 11.75
N GLY A 64 2.05 16.34 11.17
CA GLY A 64 1.74 17.43 10.25
C GLY A 64 1.28 16.96 8.87
N PRO A 65 0.84 17.91 8.01
CA PRO A 65 0.57 17.64 6.60
C PRO A 65 1.81 17.09 5.89
N GLY A 66 1.61 16.12 5.00
CA GLY A 66 2.71 15.48 4.24
C GLY A 66 3.37 14.29 4.96
N ALA A 67 3.18 14.11 6.27
CA ALA A 67 3.77 12.99 6.99
C ALA A 67 3.27 11.65 6.46
N CYS A 68 1.98 11.52 6.18
CA CYS A 68 1.40 10.31 5.59
C CYS A 68 1.96 10.05 4.19
N THR A 69 2.20 11.07 3.39
CA THR A 69 2.84 10.95 2.07
C THR A 69 4.21 10.30 2.16
N ILE A 70 5.05 10.79 3.07
CA ILE A 70 6.40 10.24 3.28
C ILE A 70 6.33 8.76 3.66
N MET A 71 5.46 8.40 4.59
CA MET A 71 5.28 7.02 5.04
C MET A 71 4.75 6.12 3.92
N VAL A 72 3.78 6.59 3.12
CA VAL A 72 3.28 5.87 1.95
C VAL A 72 4.38 5.62 0.93
N VAL A 73 5.19 6.63 0.61
CA VAL A 73 6.33 6.49 -0.32
C VAL A 73 7.30 5.41 0.17
N MET A 74 7.68 5.46 1.45
CA MET A 74 8.59 4.47 2.04
C MET A 74 8.01 3.05 2.02
N CYS A 75 6.75 2.89 2.42
CA CYS A 75 6.06 1.60 2.43
C CYS A 75 5.90 1.02 1.02
N VAL A 76 5.50 1.84 0.05
CA VAL A 76 5.35 1.37 -1.34
C VAL A 76 6.69 1.05 -1.96
N ALA A 77 7.75 1.84 -1.70
CA ALA A 77 9.09 1.52 -2.16
C ALA A 77 9.56 0.14 -1.64
N ALA A 78 9.41 -0.11 -0.33
CA ALA A 78 9.69 -1.41 0.26
C ALA A 78 8.82 -2.53 -0.35
N GLY A 79 7.52 -2.27 -0.55
CA GLY A 79 6.59 -3.19 -1.20
C GLY A 79 6.98 -3.54 -2.63
N LEU A 80 7.47 -2.58 -3.41
CA LEU A 80 7.96 -2.81 -4.78
C LEU A 80 9.25 -3.65 -4.81
N VAL A 81 10.14 -3.48 -3.84
CA VAL A 81 11.31 -4.35 -3.69
C VAL A 81 10.86 -5.80 -3.43
N ILE A 82 9.94 -5.99 -2.49
CA ILE A 82 9.36 -7.32 -2.20
C ILE A 82 8.66 -7.89 -3.44
N ALA A 83 7.82 -7.09 -4.13
CA ALA A 83 7.11 -7.50 -5.34
C ALA A 83 8.09 -7.94 -6.44
N THR A 84 9.18 -7.20 -6.63
CA THR A 84 10.22 -7.51 -7.62
C THR A 84 10.93 -8.83 -7.28
N ALA A 85 11.29 -9.02 -6.02
CA ALA A 85 11.92 -10.24 -5.54
C ALA A 85 10.99 -11.45 -5.73
N LEU A 86 9.73 -11.34 -5.30
CA LEU A 86 8.74 -12.41 -5.46
C LEU A 86 8.44 -12.71 -6.92
N ASN A 87 8.37 -11.69 -7.78
CA ASN A 87 8.17 -11.86 -9.22
C ASN A 87 9.31 -12.64 -9.90
N ARG A 88 10.50 -12.62 -9.29
CA ARG A 88 11.68 -13.36 -9.78
C ARG A 88 11.74 -14.80 -9.24
N TRP A 89 11.44 -15.01 -7.97
CA TRP A 89 11.74 -16.26 -7.27
C TRP A 89 10.52 -17.07 -6.84
N ALA A 90 9.35 -16.45 -6.66
CA ALA A 90 8.16 -17.17 -6.20
C ALA A 90 7.45 -17.92 -7.35
N LYS A 91 6.88 -19.09 -7.01
CA LYS A 91 6.04 -19.86 -7.94
C LYS A 91 4.69 -19.18 -8.18
N ARG A 92 4.15 -18.50 -7.17
CA ARG A 92 2.87 -17.78 -7.18
C ARG A 92 3.06 -16.34 -6.72
N PRO A 93 3.74 -15.50 -7.52
CA PRO A 93 4.19 -14.18 -7.06
C PRO A 93 3.03 -13.27 -6.65
N ALA A 94 1.92 -13.27 -7.39
CA ALA A 94 0.76 -12.44 -7.09
C ALA A 94 0.10 -12.82 -5.76
N HIS A 95 -0.15 -14.11 -5.53
CA HIS A 95 -0.73 -14.60 -4.28
C HIS A 95 0.20 -14.35 -3.09
N THR A 96 1.48 -14.72 -3.22
CA THR A 96 2.47 -14.55 -2.14
C THR A 96 2.62 -13.07 -1.79
N PHE A 97 2.69 -12.17 -2.79
CA PHE A 97 2.74 -10.73 -2.55
C PHE A 97 1.51 -10.24 -1.79
N SER A 98 0.30 -10.61 -2.23
CA SER A 98 -0.93 -10.18 -1.57
C SER A 98 -0.97 -10.61 -0.11
N VAL A 99 -0.68 -11.87 0.17
CA VAL A 99 -0.66 -12.39 1.55
C VAL A 99 0.39 -11.65 2.39
N THR A 100 1.62 -11.52 1.88
CA THR A 100 2.69 -10.81 2.58
C THR A 100 2.30 -9.35 2.86
N ALA A 101 1.74 -8.65 1.86
CA ALA A 101 1.36 -7.25 2.01
C ALA A 101 0.22 -7.05 3.02
N TYR A 102 -0.80 -7.92 3.01
CA TYR A 102 -1.87 -7.86 4.03
C TYR A 102 -1.35 -8.18 5.43
N VAL A 103 -0.45 -9.16 5.58
CA VAL A 103 0.19 -9.47 6.87
C VAL A 103 1.01 -8.28 7.36
N LEU A 104 1.81 -7.65 6.50
CA LEU A 104 2.58 -6.46 6.87
C LEU A 104 1.67 -5.28 7.24
N THR A 105 0.54 -5.10 6.54
CA THR A 105 -0.46 -4.09 6.89
C THR A 105 -1.07 -4.38 8.27
N ALA A 106 -1.41 -5.61 8.57
CA ALA A 106 -1.91 -5.98 9.89
C ALA A 106 -0.85 -5.76 10.99
N LEU A 107 0.41 -6.09 10.72
CA LEU A 107 1.52 -5.85 11.64
C LEU A 107 1.78 -4.35 11.87
N SER A 108 1.50 -3.50 10.86
CA SER A 108 1.65 -2.04 11.01
C SER A 108 0.67 -1.42 12.03
N PHE A 109 -0.40 -2.13 12.39
CA PHE A 109 -1.31 -1.68 13.47
C PHE A 109 -0.71 -1.87 14.86
N VAL A 110 0.27 -2.74 15.01
CA VAL A 110 0.88 -3.00 16.32
C VAL A 110 1.50 -1.73 16.91
N PRO A 111 2.40 -1.01 16.24
CA PRO A 111 2.93 0.24 16.78
C PRO A 111 1.84 1.27 17.04
N ASP A 112 0.81 1.39 16.18
CA ASP A 112 -0.30 2.33 16.40
C ASP A 112 -1.11 2.01 17.67
N LEU A 113 -1.39 0.72 17.89
CA LEU A 113 -2.12 0.28 19.10
C LEU A 113 -1.34 0.51 20.38
N PHE A 114 -0.03 0.23 20.35
CA PHE A 114 0.85 0.35 21.53
C PHE A 114 1.53 1.72 21.63
N ALA A 115 1.21 2.68 20.76
CA ALA A 115 1.72 4.05 20.82
C ALA A 115 1.37 4.67 22.17
N GLY A 116 2.40 4.98 22.99
CA GLY A 116 2.24 5.58 24.31
C GLY A 116 1.74 7.02 24.21
N ALA A 117 0.96 7.46 25.21
CA ALA A 117 0.45 8.82 25.37
C ALA A 117 -0.31 9.41 24.16
N SER A 118 -0.67 8.60 23.17
CA SER A 118 -1.41 9.01 21.98
C SER A 118 -2.92 8.89 22.19
N ALA A 119 -3.69 9.87 21.69
CA ALA A 119 -5.14 9.81 21.74
C ALA A 119 -5.69 8.64 20.89
N THR A 120 -6.76 8.01 21.34
CA THR A 120 -7.41 6.91 20.62
C THR A 120 -7.85 7.33 19.22
N SER A 121 -8.32 8.58 19.03
CA SER A 121 -8.66 9.15 17.74
C SER A 121 -7.46 9.17 16.77
N SER A 122 -6.27 9.52 17.23
CA SER A 122 -5.05 9.49 16.42
C SER A 122 -4.69 8.07 15.99
N LYS A 123 -4.74 7.11 16.93
CA LYS A 123 -4.47 5.69 16.64
C LYS A 123 -5.42 5.15 15.58
N LEU A 124 -6.72 5.35 15.76
CA LEU A 124 -7.73 4.90 14.80
C LEU A 124 -7.58 5.58 13.43
N THR A 125 -7.23 6.87 13.40
CA THR A 125 -6.97 7.58 12.14
C THR A 125 -5.77 6.99 11.40
N LEU A 126 -4.68 6.70 12.09
CA LEU A 126 -3.50 6.08 11.45
C LEU A 126 -3.79 4.66 10.95
N MET A 127 -4.51 3.85 11.73
CA MET A 127 -4.97 2.54 11.27
C MET A 127 -5.86 2.67 10.03
N GLY A 128 -6.76 3.64 9.99
CA GLY A 128 -7.59 3.95 8.81
C GLY A 128 -6.74 4.34 7.59
N ALA A 129 -5.70 5.14 7.78
CA ALA A 129 -4.77 5.50 6.71
C ALA A 129 -4.03 4.27 6.14
N HIS A 130 -3.59 3.33 7.01
CA HIS A 130 -2.99 2.06 6.56
C HIS A 130 -3.96 1.22 5.73
N VAL A 131 -5.23 1.12 6.13
CA VAL A 131 -6.26 0.39 5.37
C VAL A 131 -6.48 1.05 4.00
N ILE A 132 -6.60 2.37 3.95
CA ILE A 132 -6.77 3.11 2.69
C ILE A 132 -5.59 2.86 1.75
N ALA A 133 -4.36 3.01 2.25
CA ALA A 133 -3.16 2.76 1.45
C ALA A 133 -3.11 1.31 0.95
N ALA A 134 -3.37 0.33 1.80
CA ALA A 134 -3.34 -1.09 1.45
C ALA A 134 -4.38 -1.45 0.39
N THR A 135 -5.61 -0.94 0.49
CA THR A 135 -6.69 -1.20 -0.47
C THR A 135 -6.42 -0.64 -1.86
N ILE A 136 -5.59 0.40 -1.96
CA ILE A 136 -5.16 0.98 -3.24
C ILE A 136 -3.92 0.25 -3.78
N VAL A 137 -2.87 0.13 -2.95
CA VAL A 137 -1.56 -0.35 -3.39
C VAL A 137 -1.56 -1.84 -3.71
N ILE A 138 -2.13 -2.67 -2.81
CA ILE A 138 -2.05 -4.12 -2.96
C ILE A 138 -2.67 -4.61 -4.27
N PRO A 139 -3.92 -4.26 -4.63
CA PRO A 139 -4.51 -4.74 -5.88
C PRO A 139 -3.81 -4.17 -7.12
N LEU A 140 -3.35 -2.92 -7.09
CA LEU A 140 -2.63 -2.33 -8.23
C LEU A 140 -1.32 -3.07 -8.52
N VAL A 141 -0.52 -3.32 -7.50
CA VAL A 141 0.77 -4.03 -7.63
C VAL A 141 0.53 -5.50 -7.99
N THR A 142 -0.39 -6.18 -7.32
CA THR A 142 -0.69 -7.60 -7.57
C THR A 142 -1.04 -7.89 -9.03
N ARG A 143 -1.82 -7.01 -9.68
CA ARG A 143 -2.25 -7.17 -11.09
C ARG A 143 -1.09 -7.08 -12.08
N THR A 144 0.08 -6.59 -11.67
CA THR A 144 1.27 -6.46 -12.53
C THR A 144 2.25 -7.62 -12.40
N LEU A 145 2.05 -8.45 -11.39
CA LEU A 145 2.90 -9.61 -11.16
C LEU A 145 2.58 -10.72 -12.16
N LYS A 146 3.59 -11.55 -12.44
CA LYS A 146 3.44 -12.66 -13.39
C LYS A 146 2.33 -13.61 -12.94
N PRO A 147 1.58 -14.21 -13.90
CA PRO A 147 0.68 -15.30 -13.58
C PRO A 147 1.45 -16.49 -12.99
N GLU A 148 0.73 -17.38 -12.33
CA GLU A 148 1.28 -18.61 -11.74
C GLU A 148 2.07 -19.41 -12.78
N ARG A 149 3.21 -19.97 -12.36
CA ARG A 149 4.07 -20.83 -13.19
C ARG A 149 3.80 -22.30 -12.88
#